data_1351000f3f0da46f6f761582eaf268ef
#
_entry.id   1351000f3f0da46f6f761582eaf268ef
#
_cell.length_a   1.000
_cell.length_b   1.000
_cell.length_c   1.000
_cell.angle_alpha   90.00
_cell.angle_beta   90.00
_cell.angle_gamma   90.00
#
_symmetry.space_group_name_H-M   'P 1'
#
loop_
_entity.id
_entity.type
_entity.pdbx_description
1 polymer ?
#
loop_
_entity_poly.entity_id
_entity_poly.type
_entity_poly.pdbx_seq_one_letter_code
_entity_poly.pdbx_strand_id
1 'polypeptide(L)'
;IDNTVAKLTGEWISSTHTSGYVSRGYLHDNNSEKGNKSITYRAIISEGGQFDVQVSYPFGPNRSKNTPVTVMHADGEQKVFIDQTKPPKILNTFVSLGIFRFEKSERDAVQITTEGTSNYVIADAVRLLRVEETKENTTSSESKNAGKKIVSKSVIEEAEREVERCK
;
A
#
# COMPACT_ATOMS: atom_id res chain seq x y z
N ILE A 1 10.33 1.00 -1.54
CA ILE A 1 10.66 1.56 -2.87
C ILE A 1 10.28 3.03 -2.83
N ASP A 2 11.25 3.89 -2.94
CA ASP A 2 11.08 5.35 -2.87
C ASP A 2 10.73 5.93 -4.25
N ASN A 3 10.07 7.10 -4.25
CA ASN A 3 9.70 7.81 -5.49
C ASN A 3 10.93 8.23 -6.34
N THR A 4 12.11 8.35 -5.74
CA THR A 4 13.36 8.72 -6.42
C THR A 4 13.88 7.67 -7.39
N VAL A 5 13.43 6.42 -7.28
CA VAL A 5 13.81 5.29 -8.15
C VAL A 5 12.64 4.79 -9.00
N ALA A 6 11.49 5.46 -8.92
CA ALA A 6 10.31 5.09 -9.69
C ALA A 6 10.40 5.59 -11.15
N LYS A 7 9.76 4.86 -12.06
CA LYS A 7 9.63 5.27 -13.47
C LYS A 7 8.48 6.27 -13.62
N LEU A 8 8.78 7.44 -14.18
CA LEU A 8 7.82 8.52 -14.40
C LEU A 8 7.35 8.56 -15.85
N THR A 9 6.07 8.83 -16.05
CA THR A 9 5.47 9.26 -17.31
C THR A 9 4.84 10.62 -17.09
N GLY A 10 5.11 11.57 -17.97
CA GLY A 10 4.74 12.98 -17.79
C GLY A 10 5.61 13.69 -16.76
N GLU A 11 5.32 14.96 -16.53
CA GLU A 11 6.07 15.79 -15.59
C GLU A 11 5.51 15.68 -14.17
N TRP A 12 6.39 15.35 -13.21
CA TRP A 12 6.10 15.31 -11.78
C TRP A 12 7.00 16.29 -11.05
N ILE A 13 6.43 17.01 -10.10
CA ILE A 13 7.13 18.02 -9.32
C ILE A 13 7.52 17.44 -7.95
N SER A 14 8.80 17.54 -7.60
CA SER A 14 9.30 17.19 -6.28
C SER A 14 8.95 18.24 -5.24
N SER A 15 8.55 17.81 -4.05
CA SER A 15 8.15 18.69 -2.97
C SER A 15 8.47 18.12 -1.59
N THR A 16 8.72 19.02 -0.64
CA THR A 16 8.86 18.74 0.79
C THR A 16 7.89 19.59 1.62
N HIS A 17 6.97 20.30 0.95
CA HIS A 17 6.10 21.30 1.58
C HIS A 17 5.16 20.73 2.64
N THR A 18 4.62 19.53 2.41
CA THR A 18 3.72 18.85 3.35
C THR A 18 4.47 17.72 4.03
N SER A 19 4.53 17.71 5.35
CA SER A 19 5.16 16.65 6.13
C SER A 19 4.43 15.29 6.01
N GLY A 20 5.06 14.21 6.46
CA GLY A 20 4.49 12.85 6.43
C GLY A 20 4.92 12.02 5.21
N TYR A 21 5.94 12.49 4.49
CA TYR A 21 6.59 11.72 3.41
C TYR A 21 7.69 10.81 3.95
N VAL A 22 8.04 9.80 3.16
CA VAL A 22 9.16 8.89 3.40
C VAL A 22 10.43 9.47 2.77
N SER A 23 11.57 9.30 3.42
CA SER A 23 12.88 9.71 2.91
C SER A 23 13.04 11.21 2.67
N ARG A 24 13.18 11.68 1.43
CA ARG A 24 13.64 13.04 1.10
C ARG A 24 12.56 13.96 0.55
N GLY A 25 11.34 13.46 0.34
CA GLY A 25 10.25 14.23 -0.25
C GLY A 25 9.31 13.35 -1.06
N TYR A 26 8.32 13.96 -1.65
CA TYR A 26 7.30 13.30 -2.45
C TYR A 26 7.16 13.98 -3.82
N LEU A 27 6.45 13.33 -4.74
CA LEU A 27 6.10 13.86 -6.03
C LEU A 27 4.62 14.25 -6.09
N HIS A 28 4.31 15.28 -6.87
CA HIS A 28 2.93 15.62 -7.23
C HIS A 28 2.80 15.95 -8.72
N ASP A 29 1.61 15.75 -9.27
CA ASP A 29 1.29 15.91 -10.69
C ASP A 29 1.08 17.39 -11.12
N ASN A 30 1.30 18.34 -10.22
CA ASN A 30 1.02 19.77 -10.41
C ASN A 30 -0.46 20.06 -10.76
N ASN A 31 -1.37 19.14 -10.43
CA ASN A 31 -2.80 19.23 -10.79
C ASN A 31 -3.05 19.51 -12.28
N SER A 32 -2.19 19.03 -13.16
CA SER A 32 -2.20 19.27 -14.61
C SER A 32 -2.09 17.97 -15.40
N GLU A 33 -2.47 18.01 -16.67
CA GLU A 33 -2.37 16.91 -17.64
C GLU A 33 -2.98 15.60 -17.12
N LYS A 34 -4.18 15.71 -16.54
CA LYS A 34 -4.91 14.58 -15.98
C LYS A 34 -5.12 13.48 -17.02
N GLY A 35 -4.87 12.23 -16.61
CA GLY A 35 -4.91 11.08 -17.50
C GLY A 35 -3.60 10.77 -18.23
N ASN A 36 -2.66 11.72 -18.29
CA ASN A 36 -1.42 11.57 -19.07
C ASN A 36 -0.17 11.31 -18.19
N LYS A 37 -0.33 11.31 -16.87
CA LYS A 37 0.80 11.11 -15.95
C LYS A 37 0.67 9.82 -15.16
N SER A 38 1.79 9.14 -14.98
CA SER A 38 1.87 7.97 -14.11
C SER A 38 3.23 7.87 -13.43
N ILE A 39 3.26 7.18 -12.31
CA ILE A 39 4.47 6.77 -11.63
C ILE A 39 4.40 5.26 -11.35
N THR A 40 5.45 4.54 -11.74
CA THR A 40 5.50 3.07 -11.64
C THR A 40 6.66 2.66 -10.76
N TYR A 41 6.36 1.86 -9.74
CA TYR A 41 7.31 1.31 -8.78
C TYR A 41 7.64 -0.12 -9.15
N ARG A 42 8.94 -0.40 -9.35
CA ARG A 42 9.46 -1.72 -9.66
C ARG A 42 9.91 -2.41 -8.38
N ALA A 43 9.45 -3.62 -8.15
CA ALA A 43 9.82 -4.43 -6.99
C ALA A 43 10.75 -5.58 -7.37
N ILE A 44 11.69 -5.90 -6.47
CA ILE A 44 12.49 -7.11 -6.51
C ILE A 44 11.92 -8.07 -5.45
N ILE A 45 11.32 -9.13 -5.90
CA ILE A 45 10.74 -10.20 -5.06
C ILE A 45 11.72 -11.36 -5.05
N SER A 46 12.50 -11.49 -3.98
CA SER A 46 13.53 -12.54 -3.85
C SER A 46 12.92 -13.92 -3.65
N GLU A 47 11.73 -13.97 -3.05
CA GLU A 47 10.98 -15.20 -2.76
C GLU A 47 9.48 -14.93 -2.91
N GLY A 48 8.76 -15.82 -3.59
CA GLY A 48 7.31 -15.70 -3.78
C GLY A 48 6.53 -15.86 -2.48
N GLY A 49 5.32 -15.32 -2.44
CA GLY A 49 4.41 -15.40 -1.28
C GLY A 49 3.30 -14.37 -1.32
N GLN A 50 2.62 -14.22 -0.19
CA GLN A 50 1.61 -13.19 0.02
C GLN A 50 2.28 -11.92 0.58
N PHE A 51 1.90 -10.76 0.06
CA PHE A 51 2.44 -9.47 0.49
C PHE A 51 1.31 -8.46 0.70
N ASP A 52 1.31 -7.79 1.83
CA ASP A 52 0.54 -6.57 2.03
C ASP A 52 1.23 -5.43 1.26
N VAL A 53 0.58 -4.95 0.22
CA VAL A 53 1.08 -3.86 -0.63
C VAL A 53 0.59 -2.54 -0.05
N GLN A 54 1.51 -1.67 0.29
CA GLN A 54 1.19 -0.41 0.94
C GLN A 54 1.81 0.76 0.18
N VAL A 55 1.10 1.89 0.15
CA VAL A 55 1.57 3.14 -0.44
C VAL A 55 1.57 4.26 0.58
N SER A 56 2.52 5.18 0.41
CA SER A 56 2.68 6.38 1.23
C SER A 56 2.30 7.63 0.44
N TYR A 57 1.73 8.60 1.13
CA TYR A 57 1.46 9.94 0.61
C TYR A 57 1.24 10.95 1.75
N PRO A 58 1.78 12.16 1.68
CA PRO A 58 1.36 13.30 2.51
C PRO A 58 -0.06 13.73 2.14
N PHE A 59 -1.00 13.53 3.07
CA PHE A 59 -2.41 13.87 2.88
C PHE A 59 -2.67 15.38 2.97
N GLY A 60 -3.81 15.83 2.46
CA GLY A 60 -4.21 17.22 2.55
C GLY A 60 -5.53 17.53 1.82
N PRO A 61 -6.20 18.64 2.15
CA PRO A 61 -7.54 18.94 1.62
C PRO A 61 -7.58 19.20 0.11
N ASN A 62 -6.45 19.56 -0.49
CA ASN A 62 -6.30 19.81 -1.92
C ASN A 62 -5.81 18.58 -2.70
N ARG A 63 -5.86 17.39 -2.12
CA ARG A 63 -5.45 16.13 -2.77
C ARG A 63 -6.63 15.47 -3.50
N SER A 64 -6.31 14.54 -4.39
CA SER A 64 -7.31 13.73 -5.10
C SER A 64 -8.05 12.80 -4.12
N LYS A 65 -9.37 12.71 -4.29
CA LYS A 65 -10.24 11.81 -3.50
C LYS A 65 -10.35 10.41 -4.10
N ASN A 66 -9.89 10.23 -5.33
CA ASN A 66 -10.07 9.02 -6.12
C ASN A 66 -8.82 8.67 -6.92
N THR A 67 -7.64 8.75 -6.30
CA THR A 67 -6.37 8.42 -6.96
C THR A 67 -6.32 6.93 -7.34
N PRO A 68 -6.25 6.59 -8.65
CA PRO A 68 -6.15 5.21 -9.07
C PRO A 68 -4.75 4.66 -8.80
N VAL A 69 -4.70 3.50 -8.17
CA VAL A 69 -3.48 2.73 -7.93
C VAL A 69 -3.69 1.32 -8.42
N THR A 70 -2.87 0.87 -9.36
CA THR A 70 -2.91 -0.49 -9.88
C THR A 70 -1.80 -1.31 -9.25
N VAL A 71 -2.16 -2.45 -8.66
CA VAL A 71 -1.21 -3.47 -8.20
C VAL A 71 -1.11 -4.55 -9.26
N MET A 72 0.10 -4.79 -9.76
CA MET A 72 0.42 -5.84 -10.72
C MET A 72 1.02 -7.03 -9.97
N HIS A 73 0.25 -8.09 -9.82
CA HIS A 73 0.60 -9.25 -9.00
C HIS A 73 0.61 -10.55 -9.81
N ALA A 74 0.81 -11.70 -9.18
CA ALA A 74 0.95 -12.97 -9.88
C ALA A 74 -0.34 -13.43 -10.60
N ASP A 75 -1.49 -13.00 -10.09
CA ASP A 75 -2.80 -13.41 -10.61
C ASP A 75 -3.44 -12.36 -11.54
N GLY A 76 -2.67 -11.32 -11.92
CA GLY A 76 -3.12 -10.25 -12.81
C GLY A 76 -2.92 -8.86 -12.25
N GLU A 77 -3.89 -7.98 -12.45
CA GLU A 77 -3.86 -6.59 -12.00
C GLU A 77 -5.11 -6.26 -11.19
N GLN A 78 -4.91 -5.52 -10.11
CA GLN A 78 -6.00 -5.00 -9.28
C GLN A 78 -5.90 -3.48 -9.17
N LYS A 79 -6.95 -2.77 -9.60
CA LYS A 79 -7.06 -1.32 -9.42
C LYS A 79 -7.76 -1.01 -8.10
N VAL A 80 -7.15 -0.17 -7.29
CA VAL A 80 -7.67 0.34 -6.02
C VAL A 80 -7.70 1.87 -6.08
N PHE A 81 -8.71 2.49 -5.48
CA PHE A 81 -8.81 3.95 -5.41
C PHE A 81 -8.51 4.45 -4.00
N ILE A 82 -7.70 5.51 -3.90
CA ILE A 82 -7.28 6.10 -2.63
C ILE A 82 -7.81 7.53 -2.52
N ASP A 83 -8.42 7.85 -1.37
CA ASP A 83 -8.72 9.22 -0.97
C ASP A 83 -7.51 9.85 -0.26
N GLN A 84 -6.71 10.60 -1.00
CA GLN A 84 -5.51 11.27 -0.47
C GLN A 84 -5.82 12.52 0.37
N THR A 85 -7.10 12.88 0.55
CA THR A 85 -7.50 13.90 1.51
C THR A 85 -7.53 13.39 2.94
N LYS A 86 -7.47 12.08 3.14
CA LYS A 86 -7.51 11.41 4.44
C LYS A 86 -6.11 10.97 4.87
N PRO A 87 -5.81 11.02 6.17
CA PRO A 87 -4.54 10.53 6.68
C PRO A 87 -4.40 9.03 6.44
N PRO A 88 -3.21 8.56 6.04
CA PRO A 88 -2.90 7.15 5.97
C PRO A 88 -3.05 6.46 7.34
N LYS A 89 -3.70 5.28 7.36
CA LYS A 89 -4.09 4.62 8.62
C LYS A 89 -2.95 3.89 9.33
N ILE A 90 -1.90 3.53 8.62
CA ILE A 90 -0.76 2.78 9.17
C ILE A 90 0.33 3.77 9.51
N LEU A 91 0.54 4.01 10.80
CA LEU A 91 1.55 4.94 11.35
C LEU A 91 1.47 6.36 10.76
N ASN A 92 0.28 6.82 10.34
CA ASN A 92 0.06 8.09 9.64
C ASN A 92 0.93 8.28 8.37
N THR A 93 1.45 7.19 7.81
CA THR A 93 2.38 7.22 6.68
C THR A 93 1.92 6.33 5.53
N PHE A 94 1.38 5.15 5.82
CA PHE A 94 1.02 4.16 4.81
C PHE A 94 -0.47 3.81 4.83
N VAL A 95 -0.99 3.42 3.67
CA VAL A 95 -2.29 2.77 3.52
C VAL A 95 -2.10 1.45 2.79
N SER A 96 -2.74 0.37 3.28
CA SER A 96 -2.75 -0.92 2.62
C SER A 96 -3.70 -0.89 1.41
N LEU A 97 -3.25 -1.42 0.29
CA LEU A 97 -4.05 -1.68 -0.91
C LEU A 97 -4.68 -3.07 -0.89
N GLY A 98 -4.22 -3.95 0.01
CA GLY A 98 -4.62 -5.34 0.13
C GLY A 98 -3.43 -6.29 0.14
N ILE A 99 -3.75 -7.58 0.31
CA ILE A 99 -2.78 -8.66 0.28
C ILE A 99 -2.84 -9.32 -1.10
N PHE A 100 -1.68 -9.44 -1.76
CA PHE A 100 -1.54 -9.97 -3.10
C PHE A 100 -0.44 -11.01 -3.18
N ARG A 101 -0.63 -12.02 -4.03
CA ARG A 101 0.37 -13.03 -4.31
C ARG A 101 1.40 -12.50 -5.32
N PHE A 102 2.67 -12.61 -4.99
CA PHE A 102 3.77 -12.36 -5.90
C PHE A 102 4.62 -13.62 -6.08
N GLU A 103 5.17 -13.79 -7.26
CA GLU A 103 6.20 -14.79 -7.55
C GLU A 103 7.58 -14.14 -7.46
N LYS A 104 8.62 -14.95 -7.29
CA LYS A 104 10.00 -14.48 -7.38
C LYS A 104 10.23 -13.79 -8.72
N SER A 105 10.52 -12.52 -8.72
CA SER A 105 10.65 -11.70 -9.93
C SER A 105 11.26 -10.33 -9.63
N GLU A 106 11.70 -9.67 -10.70
CA GLU A 106 11.91 -8.23 -10.73
C GLU A 106 10.95 -7.64 -11.76
N ARG A 107 9.94 -6.89 -11.30
CA ARG A 107 8.86 -6.42 -12.16
C ARG A 107 8.25 -5.10 -11.66
N ASP A 108 7.53 -4.44 -12.54
CA ASP A 108 6.62 -3.36 -12.15
C ASP A 108 5.54 -3.96 -11.24
N ALA A 109 5.36 -3.38 -10.07
CA ALA A 109 4.49 -3.93 -9.02
C ALA A 109 3.34 -3.00 -8.66
N VAL A 110 3.56 -1.68 -8.68
CA VAL A 110 2.54 -0.68 -8.34
C VAL A 110 2.63 0.48 -9.31
N GLN A 111 1.49 0.92 -9.84
CA GLN A 111 1.39 2.11 -10.65
C GLN A 111 0.33 3.06 -10.09
N ILE A 112 0.69 4.33 -9.93
CA ILE A 112 -0.24 5.43 -9.61
C ILE A 112 -0.46 6.22 -10.88
N THR A 113 -1.72 6.52 -11.21
CA THR A 113 -2.08 7.31 -12.40
C THR A 113 -2.91 8.54 -12.03
N THR A 114 -2.98 9.50 -12.96
CA THR A 114 -3.82 10.71 -12.81
C THR A 114 -5.15 10.59 -13.56
N GLU A 115 -5.47 9.40 -14.06
CA GLU A 115 -6.70 9.14 -14.83
C GLU A 115 -7.95 9.40 -13.98
N GLY A 116 -8.88 10.19 -14.49
CA GLY A 116 -10.16 10.47 -13.83
C GLY A 116 -10.03 11.23 -12.51
N THR A 117 -8.86 11.77 -12.19
CA THR A 117 -8.62 12.48 -10.93
C THR A 117 -8.89 13.98 -11.05
N SER A 118 -9.29 14.57 -9.93
CA SER A 118 -9.29 16.03 -9.70
C SER A 118 -8.36 16.35 -8.55
N ASN A 119 -7.85 17.59 -8.50
CA ASN A 119 -6.86 18.03 -7.50
C ASN A 119 -5.50 17.28 -7.61
N TYR A 120 -4.59 17.57 -6.69
CA TYR A 120 -3.24 17.03 -6.71
C TYR A 120 -3.22 15.53 -6.45
N VAL A 121 -2.57 14.78 -7.33
CA VAL A 121 -2.18 13.38 -7.09
C VAL A 121 -0.79 13.37 -6.49
N ILE A 122 -0.63 12.66 -5.39
CA ILE A 122 0.62 12.53 -4.65
C ILE A 122 1.16 11.13 -4.81
N ALA A 123 2.48 11.03 -4.99
CA ALA A 123 3.23 9.78 -5.02
C ALA A 123 4.49 9.93 -4.17
N ASP A 124 4.68 9.01 -3.23
CA ASP A 124 5.82 9.03 -2.31
C ASP A 124 6.51 7.66 -2.34
N ALA A 125 6.15 6.73 -1.48
CA ALA A 125 6.81 5.44 -1.41
C ALA A 125 5.81 4.28 -1.49
N VAL A 126 6.34 3.13 -1.89
CA VAL A 126 5.63 1.84 -1.90
C VAL A 126 6.43 0.84 -1.09
N ARG A 127 5.76 0.02 -0.29
CA ARG A 127 6.39 -1.13 0.35
C ARG A 127 5.52 -2.37 0.19
N LEU A 128 6.18 -3.51 0.10
CA LEU A 128 5.58 -4.83 0.07
C LEU A 128 6.05 -5.56 1.34
N LEU A 129 5.13 -5.85 2.24
CA LEU A 129 5.41 -6.56 3.48
C LEU A 129 4.94 -7.99 3.34
N ARG A 130 5.86 -8.94 3.49
CA ARG A 130 5.51 -10.37 3.44
C ARG A 130 4.55 -10.69 4.58
N VAL A 131 3.45 -11.36 4.23
CA VAL A 131 2.50 -11.91 5.19
C VAL A 131 2.90 -13.35 5.45
N GLU A 132 3.27 -13.66 6.68
CA GLU A 132 3.54 -15.05 7.06
C GLU A 132 2.22 -15.78 7.24
N GLU A 133 2.08 -16.94 6.58
CA GLU A 133 1.00 -17.86 6.89
C GLU A 133 1.27 -18.43 8.27
N THR A 134 0.49 -18.05 9.27
CA THR A 134 0.44 -18.76 10.54
C THR A 134 0.00 -20.19 10.23
N LYS A 135 0.95 -21.14 10.23
CA LYS A 135 0.63 -22.57 10.20
C LYS A 135 -0.14 -22.86 11.47
N GLU A 136 -1.46 -22.91 11.39
CA GLU A 136 -2.24 -23.56 12.43
C GLU A 136 -1.74 -25.01 12.53
N ASN A 137 -1.13 -25.33 13.66
CA ASN A 137 -0.74 -26.69 14.00
C ASN A 137 -2.02 -27.53 14.12
N THR A 138 -2.46 -28.10 13.01
CA THR A 138 -3.52 -29.12 13.02
C THR A 138 -2.92 -30.40 13.57
N THR A 139 -2.86 -30.48 14.89
CA THR A 139 -2.71 -31.79 15.57
C THR A 139 -4.04 -32.50 15.35
N SER A 140 -4.02 -33.45 14.43
CA SER A 140 -5.15 -34.35 14.16
C SER A 140 -5.46 -35.17 15.45
N SER A 141 -6.62 -34.87 16.04
CA SER A 141 -7.36 -35.87 16.80
C SER A 141 -8.82 -35.80 16.35
N GLU A 142 -9.24 -36.87 15.72
CA GLU A 142 -10.63 -37.08 15.28
C GLU A 142 -11.58 -36.94 16.46
N SER A 143 -12.59 -36.09 16.34
CA SER A 143 -13.92 -36.37 16.88
C SER A 143 -14.97 -35.45 16.22
N LYS A 144 -16.02 -36.06 15.75
CA LYS A 144 -17.22 -35.48 15.13
C LYS A 144 -17.91 -34.47 16.06
N ASN A 145 -18.23 -33.24 15.63
CA ASN A 145 -19.62 -32.76 15.54
C ASN A 145 -19.71 -31.23 15.31
N ALA A 146 -20.60 -30.87 14.39
CA ALA A 146 -21.44 -29.66 14.27
C ALA A 146 -20.90 -28.28 14.65
N GLY A 147 -20.75 -27.46 13.62
CA GLY A 147 -21.15 -26.06 13.46
C GLY A 147 -21.02 -25.07 14.62
N LYS A 148 -20.05 -24.15 14.50
CA LYS A 148 -20.25 -22.75 14.88
C LYS A 148 -19.13 -21.84 14.35
N LYS A 149 -19.52 -20.82 13.61
CA LYS A 149 -18.67 -19.76 13.11
C LYS A 149 -18.13 -18.94 14.29
N ILE A 150 -16.83 -18.91 14.51
CA ILE A 150 -16.19 -18.03 15.50
C ILE A 150 -15.13 -17.21 14.79
N VAL A 151 -15.34 -15.89 14.77
CA VAL A 151 -14.36 -14.89 14.34
C VAL A 151 -13.36 -14.71 15.49
N SER A 152 -12.08 -14.98 15.24
CA SER A 152 -11.06 -14.92 16.30
C SER A 152 -10.63 -13.48 16.58
N LYS A 153 -10.64 -13.15 17.86
CA LYS A 153 -10.44 -11.84 18.50
C LYS A 153 -8.97 -11.58 18.89
N SER A 154 -8.01 -12.31 18.32
CA SER A 154 -6.64 -12.38 18.86
C SER A 154 -5.63 -11.36 18.28
N VAL A 155 -5.98 -10.59 17.26
CA VAL A 155 -5.04 -9.63 16.64
C VAL A 155 -5.09 -8.24 17.28
N ILE A 156 -6.12 -7.95 18.06
CA ILE A 156 -6.31 -6.63 18.69
C ILE A 156 -5.64 -6.54 20.07
N GLU A 157 -5.50 -7.66 20.78
CA GLU A 157 -4.93 -7.65 22.15
C GLU A 157 -3.40 -7.54 22.22
N GLU A 158 -2.68 -7.88 21.17
CA GLU A 158 -1.21 -7.80 21.17
C GLU A 158 -0.70 -6.37 20.89
N ALA A 159 -1.46 -5.58 20.14
CA ALA A 159 -1.14 -4.17 19.89
C ALA A 159 -1.36 -3.27 21.13
N GLU A 160 -2.28 -3.64 22.02
CA GLU A 160 -2.57 -2.87 23.24
C GLU A 160 -1.54 -3.11 24.35
N ARG A 161 -0.87 -4.28 24.40
CA ARG A 161 0.15 -4.59 25.41
C ARG A 161 1.50 -3.91 25.16
N GLU A 162 1.80 -3.50 23.95
CA GLU A 162 3.08 -2.85 23.62
C GLU A 162 3.06 -1.34 23.92
N VAL A 163 1.89 -0.72 23.92
CA VAL A 163 1.72 0.70 24.27
C VAL A 163 1.86 0.94 25.78
N GLU A 164 1.61 -0.06 26.62
CA GLU A 164 1.65 0.09 28.10
C GLU A 164 3.04 -0.12 28.71
N ARG A 165 4.02 -0.60 27.93
CA ARG A 165 5.43 -0.79 28.34
C ARG A 165 6.32 0.45 28.16
N CYS A 166 5.82 1.51 27.54
CA CYS A 166 6.58 2.75 27.29
C CYS A 166 6.08 3.96 28.09
N LYS A 167 5.46 3.72 29.25
CA LYS A 167 5.16 4.80 30.20
C LYS A 167 6.01 4.68 31.45
#